data_a84cdecec45cba65f70bc39ab556e47f
#
_entry.id   a84cdecec45cba65f70bc39ab556e47f
#
_cell.length_a   1.000
_cell.length_b   1.000
_cell.length_c   1.000
_cell.angle_alpha   90.00
_cell.angle_beta   90.00
_cell.angle_gamma   90.00
#
_symmetry.space_group_name_H-M   'P 1'
#
loop_
_entity.id
_entity.type
_entity.pdbx_description
1 polymer ?
#
loop_
_entity_poly.entity_id
_entity_poly.type
_entity_poly.pdbx_seq_one_letter_code
_entity_poly.pdbx_strand_id
1 'polypeptide(L)'
;DPPYNTGSDLLYYDNYAQSCEEYDDSIGLLDENRNHLFKNQETNGRFHSDWCSMIYPRLMLARNMLAEEGVLCVSIDDNELENLKKICDEVMGESCFVDCITWNKRVPKNDNKGIGNIHEYILVYVKSAQASRQFLMLKDGLDEIFELLASLKKKGTPIPEAEKLLKQLYNKKGYD
;
A
#
# COMPACT_ATOMS: atom_id res chain seq x y z
N ASP A 1 -1.90 4.23 -5.04
CA ASP A 1 -2.67 3.32 -5.91
C ASP A 1 -2.35 3.67 -7.37
N PRO A 2 -1.24 3.16 -7.94
CA PRO A 2 -0.87 3.41 -9.33
C PRO A 2 -1.70 2.55 -10.29
N PRO A 3 -1.70 2.84 -11.59
CA PRO A 3 -2.24 1.91 -12.60
C PRO A 3 -1.41 0.62 -12.59
N TYR A 4 -2.08 -0.54 -12.65
CA TYR A 4 -1.42 -1.85 -12.48
C TYR A 4 -0.78 -2.39 -13.76
N ASN A 5 -0.88 -1.66 -14.86
CA ASN A 5 -0.32 -2.04 -16.16
C ASN A 5 -0.90 -3.35 -16.72
N THR A 6 -2.20 -3.50 -16.68
CA THR A 6 -2.93 -4.72 -17.12
C THR A 6 -3.14 -4.81 -18.64
N GLY A 7 -2.49 -3.95 -19.43
CA GLY A 7 -2.67 -3.85 -20.88
C GLY A 7 -3.89 -3.03 -21.32
N SER A 8 -4.77 -2.66 -20.37
CA SER A 8 -5.92 -1.78 -20.60
C SER A 8 -5.79 -0.43 -19.91
N ASP A 9 -4.80 -0.28 -19.05
CA ASP A 9 -4.60 0.92 -18.25
C ASP A 9 -4.10 2.09 -19.10
N LEU A 10 -4.51 3.29 -18.71
CA LEU A 10 -4.03 4.55 -19.27
C LEU A 10 -2.82 5.02 -18.47
N LEU A 11 -1.69 5.24 -19.15
CA LEU A 11 -0.48 5.81 -18.56
C LEU A 11 -0.32 7.27 -18.96
N TYR A 12 0.29 8.05 -18.09
CA TYR A 12 0.69 9.41 -18.41
C TYR A 12 1.89 9.40 -19.36
N TYR A 13 1.83 10.25 -20.37
CA TYR A 13 2.91 10.40 -21.33
C TYR A 13 3.92 11.42 -20.81
N ASP A 14 4.97 10.94 -20.18
CA ASP A 14 6.02 11.78 -19.56
C ASP A 14 7.22 11.98 -20.52
N ASN A 15 6.98 12.22 -21.82
CA ASN A 15 8.06 12.45 -22.77
C ASN A 15 8.44 13.93 -22.81
N TYR A 16 9.54 14.28 -22.18
CA TYR A 16 10.07 15.65 -22.13
C TYR A 16 10.73 16.14 -23.43
N ALA A 17 10.75 15.34 -24.50
CA ALA A 17 11.51 15.60 -25.72
C ALA A 17 10.66 16.00 -26.95
N GLN A 18 9.33 16.11 -26.84
CA GLN A 18 8.47 16.49 -27.97
C GLN A 18 8.08 17.96 -27.94
N SER A 19 8.05 18.61 -29.13
CA SER A 19 7.55 19.98 -29.30
C SER A 19 6.03 20.01 -29.16
N CYS A 20 5.47 21.12 -28.62
CA CYS A 20 4.04 21.28 -28.38
C CYS A 20 3.14 21.13 -29.64
N GLU A 21 3.69 21.29 -30.84
CA GLU A 21 2.93 21.26 -32.10
C GLU A 21 2.64 19.85 -32.65
N GLU A 22 3.47 18.85 -32.32
CA GLU A 22 3.22 17.45 -32.68
C GLU A 22 2.22 16.77 -31.73
N TYR A 23 1.91 17.42 -30.64
CA TYR A 23 1.14 16.87 -29.53
C TYR A 23 -0.37 17.09 -29.71
N ASP A 24 -0.79 18.14 -30.41
CA ASP A 24 -2.20 18.53 -30.54
C ASP A 24 -3.02 17.66 -31.49
N ASP A 25 -2.36 16.91 -32.37
CA ASP A 25 -3.03 16.12 -33.42
C ASP A 25 -3.29 14.65 -33.04
N SER A 26 -2.71 14.14 -31.98
CA SER A 26 -2.90 12.76 -31.60
C SER A 26 -3.73 12.58 -30.33
N ILE A 27 -5.04 12.61 -30.47
CA ILE A 27 -5.92 11.82 -29.59
C ILE A 27 -6.54 12.54 -28.37
N GLY A 28 -7.81 12.74 -28.40
CA GLY A 28 -8.80 13.10 -27.41
C GLY A 28 -8.85 12.36 -26.06
N LEU A 29 -7.72 12.00 -25.48
CA LEU A 29 -7.60 11.48 -24.14
C LEU A 29 -6.74 12.43 -23.29
N LEU A 30 -7.38 13.44 -22.74
CA LEU A 30 -6.79 14.36 -21.77
C LEU A 30 -7.35 14.03 -20.38
N ASP A 31 -6.51 14.09 -19.35
CA ASP A 31 -6.96 14.10 -17.97
C ASP A 31 -7.61 15.46 -17.60
N GLU A 32 -8.12 15.58 -16.37
CA GLU A 32 -8.72 16.82 -15.86
C GLU A 32 -7.75 18.02 -15.90
N ASN A 33 -6.44 17.78 -15.97
CA ASN A 33 -5.36 18.77 -16.01
C ASN A 33 -4.84 19.00 -17.44
N ARG A 34 -5.49 18.45 -18.47
CA ARG A 34 -5.07 18.50 -19.87
C ARG A 34 -3.76 17.75 -20.19
N ASN A 35 -3.39 16.74 -19.40
CA ASN A 35 -2.29 15.85 -19.74
C ASN A 35 -2.79 14.74 -20.66
N HIS A 36 -1.98 14.39 -21.66
CA HIS A 36 -2.29 13.28 -22.54
C HIS A 36 -2.10 11.93 -21.84
N LEU A 37 -3.11 11.08 -21.99
CA LEU A 37 -3.08 9.70 -21.53
C LEU A 37 -2.94 8.78 -22.76
N PHE A 38 -2.14 7.74 -22.66
CA PHE A 38 -2.07 6.71 -23.68
C PHE A 38 -2.31 5.34 -23.10
N LYS A 39 -2.88 4.45 -23.90
CA LYS A 39 -3.10 3.07 -23.50
C LYS A 39 -1.83 2.26 -23.69
N ASN A 40 -1.26 1.76 -22.60
CA ASN A 40 -0.10 0.89 -22.65
C ASN A 40 -0.55 -0.56 -22.95
N GLN A 41 -0.31 -1.02 -24.17
CA GLN A 41 -0.70 -2.36 -24.61
C GLN A 41 0.47 -3.31 -24.48
N GLU A 42 0.21 -4.58 -24.17
CA GLU A 42 1.23 -5.64 -24.08
C GLU A 42 2.04 -5.82 -25.39
N THR A 43 1.50 -5.41 -26.53
CA THR A 43 2.22 -5.39 -27.81
C THR A 43 3.27 -4.28 -27.90
N ASN A 44 3.28 -3.34 -26.98
CA ASN A 44 4.30 -2.30 -26.88
C ASN A 44 5.62 -2.94 -26.41
N GLY A 45 6.68 -2.90 -27.23
CA GLY A 45 8.01 -3.40 -26.84
C GLY A 45 8.63 -2.67 -25.64
N ARG A 46 8.02 -1.57 -25.18
CA ARG A 46 8.41 -0.79 -23.99
C ARG A 46 7.39 -0.85 -22.86
N PHE A 47 6.52 -1.85 -22.89
CA PHE A 47 5.39 -1.99 -21.98
C PHE A 47 5.73 -1.71 -20.50
N HIS A 48 6.70 -2.43 -19.95
CA HIS A 48 7.15 -2.27 -18.57
C HIS A 48 7.98 -0.99 -18.38
N SER A 49 8.87 -0.65 -19.33
CA SER A 49 9.74 0.54 -19.19
C SER A 49 8.97 1.85 -19.24
N ASP A 50 7.91 1.94 -20.03
CA ASP A 50 7.06 3.14 -20.07
C ASP A 50 6.30 3.31 -18.75
N TRP A 51 5.80 2.20 -18.18
CA TRP A 51 5.21 2.20 -16.85
C TRP A 51 6.23 2.62 -15.76
N CYS A 52 7.42 2.04 -15.78
CA CYS A 52 8.49 2.39 -14.84
C CYS A 52 8.86 3.87 -14.93
N SER A 53 8.96 4.40 -16.17
CA SER A 53 9.28 5.82 -16.42
C SER A 53 8.21 6.76 -15.86
N MET A 54 6.95 6.35 -15.90
CA MET A 54 5.83 7.08 -15.33
C MET A 54 5.84 7.05 -13.79
N ILE A 55 6.14 5.89 -13.19
CA ILE A 55 6.07 5.71 -11.72
C ILE A 55 7.26 6.32 -11.00
N TYR A 56 8.48 6.22 -11.56
CA TYR A 56 9.73 6.63 -10.91
C TYR A 56 9.70 8.09 -10.38
N PRO A 57 9.38 9.11 -11.20
CA PRO A 57 9.36 10.49 -10.73
C PRO A 57 8.28 10.73 -9.66
N ARG A 58 7.17 10.00 -9.72
CA ARG A 58 6.09 10.11 -8.73
C ARG A 58 6.51 9.56 -7.37
N LEU A 59 7.27 8.47 -7.34
CA LEU A 59 7.83 7.93 -6.11
C LEU A 59 8.91 8.85 -5.52
N MET A 60 9.72 9.49 -6.36
CA MET A 60 10.68 10.52 -5.92
C MET A 60 9.97 11.68 -5.21
N LEU A 61 8.88 12.18 -5.80
CA LEU A 61 8.06 13.22 -5.16
C LEU A 61 7.43 12.73 -3.87
N ALA A 62 6.82 11.54 -3.87
CA ALA A 62 6.20 10.96 -2.70
C ALA A 62 7.20 10.84 -1.54
N ARG A 63 8.42 10.35 -1.81
CA ARG A 63 9.48 10.29 -0.80
C ARG A 63 9.78 11.66 -0.19
N ASN A 64 9.86 12.70 -1.02
CA ASN A 64 10.16 14.05 -0.54
C ASN A 64 9.04 14.66 0.30
N MET A 65 7.79 14.26 0.06
CA MET A 65 6.62 14.71 0.80
C MET A 65 6.41 13.98 2.12
N LEU A 66 7.01 12.80 2.30
CA LEU A 66 6.89 12.03 3.55
C LEU A 66 7.62 12.73 4.69
N ALA A 67 7.00 12.73 5.87
CA ALA A 67 7.65 13.07 7.13
C ALA A 67 8.75 12.04 7.47
N GLU A 68 9.66 12.34 8.39
CA GLU A 68 10.75 11.43 8.80
C GLU A 68 10.24 10.07 9.32
N GLU A 69 9.12 10.07 10.05
CA GLU A 69 8.42 8.87 10.52
C GLU A 69 7.35 8.37 9.53
N GLY A 70 7.33 8.92 8.32
CA GLY A 70 6.31 8.63 7.32
C GLY A 70 6.44 7.23 6.74
N VAL A 71 5.29 6.68 6.34
CA VAL A 71 5.16 5.35 5.73
C VAL A 71 4.58 5.50 4.33
N LEU A 72 5.18 4.82 3.36
CA LEU A 72 4.69 4.69 2.00
C LEU A 72 4.08 3.31 1.84
N CYS A 73 2.80 3.25 1.45
CA CYS A 73 2.12 2.02 1.05
C CYS A 73 1.74 2.14 -0.42
N VAL A 74 2.14 1.18 -1.24
CA VAL A 74 1.82 1.16 -2.68
C VAL A 74 1.16 -0.15 -3.02
N SER A 75 -0.09 -0.09 -3.50
CA SER A 75 -0.81 -1.27 -3.98
C SER A 75 -0.41 -1.61 -5.41
N ILE A 76 -0.35 -2.88 -5.73
CA ILE A 76 0.01 -3.41 -7.05
C ILE A 76 -0.47 -4.86 -7.19
N ASP A 77 -0.63 -5.34 -8.43
CA ASP A 77 -0.83 -6.77 -8.71
C ASP A 77 0.45 -7.44 -9.23
N ASP A 78 0.33 -8.68 -9.69
CA ASP A 78 1.47 -9.48 -10.18
C ASP A 78 2.18 -8.88 -11.40
N ASN A 79 1.49 -8.03 -12.19
CA ASN A 79 2.04 -7.55 -13.46
C ASN A 79 3.31 -6.73 -13.27
N GLU A 80 3.33 -5.85 -12.27
CA GLU A 80 4.44 -4.91 -12.05
C GLU A 80 5.05 -4.96 -10.65
N LEU A 81 4.72 -5.98 -9.84
CA LEU A 81 5.22 -6.12 -8.47
C LEU A 81 6.75 -6.07 -8.39
N GLU A 82 7.42 -6.84 -9.25
CA GLU A 82 8.89 -6.91 -9.24
C GLU A 82 9.53 -5.59 -9.66
N ASN A 83 8.98 -4.94 -10.68
CA ASN A 83 9.48 -3.66 -11.16
C ASN A 83 9.24 -2.55 -10.13
N LEU A 84 8.04 -2.52 -9.55
CA LEU A 84 7.72 -1.57 -8.47
C LEU A 84 8.66 -1.75 -7.27
N LYS A 85 8.91 -3.01 -6.86
CA LYS A 85 9.83 -3.31 -5.74
C LYS A 85 11.24 -2.75 -6.01
N LYS A 86 11.79 -2.99 -7.22
CA LYS A 86 13.10 -2.48 -7.60
C LYS A 86 13.17 -0.95 -7.60
N ILE A 87 12.14 -0.30 -8.16
CA ILE A 87 12.07 1.17 -8.17
C ILE A 87 11.94 1.73 -6.75
N CYS A 88 11.11 1.13 -5.92
CA CYS A 88 10.98 1.54 -4.52
C CYS A 88 12.27 1.34 -3.74
N ASP A 89 13.00 0.24 -3.96
CA ASP A 89 14.31 -0.01 -3.33
C ASP A 89 15.33 1.06 -3.72
N GLU A 90 15.33 1.48 -5.00
CA GLU A 90 16.21 2.55 -5.47
C GLU A 90 15.83 3.92 -4.90
N VAL A 91 14.55 4.25 -4.95
CA VAL A 91 14.05 5.56 -4.51
C VAL A 91 14.05 5.71 -2.99
N MET A 92 13.51 4.75 -2.26
CA MET A 92 13.37 4.81 -0.80
C MET A 92 14.62 4.33 -0.06
N GLY A 93 15.35 3.39 -0.67
CA GLY A 93 16.42 2.62 -0.09
C GLY A 93 15.96 1.23 0.34
N GLU A 94 16.72 0.21 -0.01
CA GLU A 94 16.41 -1.19 0.34
C GLU A 94 16.25 -1.40 1.86
N SER A 95 17.04 -0.70 2.66
CA SER A 95 16.96 -0.74 4.13
C SER A 95 15.66 -0.13 4.70
N CYS A 96 14.92 0.63 3.90
CA CYS A 96 13.63 1.22 4.28
C CYS A 96 12.44 0.30 3.96
N PHE A 97 12.66 -0.82 3.28
CA PHE A 97 11.63 -1.82 3.05
C PHE A 97 11.16 -2.43 4.37
N VAL A 98 9.86 -2.51 4.56
CA VAL A 98 9.24 -3.11 5.75
C VAL A 98 8.69 -4.48 5.41
N ASP A 99 7.73 -4.54 4.46
CA ASP A 99 7.05 -5.79 4.11
C ASP A 99 6.32 -5.68 2.78
N CYS A 100 5.91 -6.84 2.25
CA CYS A 100 5.01 -6.99 1.13
C CYS A 100 3.75 -7.73 1.60
N ILE A 101 2.69 -6.99 1.86
CA ILE A 101 1.43 -7.53 2.38
C ILE A 101 0.63 -8.13 1.22
N THR A 102 0.22 -9.38 1.34
CA THR A 102 -0.72 -10.01 0.40
C THR A 102 -2.15 -9.65 0.80
N TRP A 103 -2.85 -8.92 -0.07
CA TRP A 103 -4.21 -8.45 0.15
C TRP A 103 -5.22 -9.35 -0.57
N ASN A 104 -6.13 -9.99 0.17
CA ASN A 104 -7.17 -10.85 -0.39
C ASN A 104 -8.36 -10.02 -0.91
N LYS A 105 -8.60 -10.10 -2.22
CA LYS A 105 -9.72 -9.46 -2.92
C LYS A 105 -11.00 -10.28 -2.83
N ARG A 106 -11.59 -10.61 -1.88
CA ARG A 106 -12.87 -11.36 -1.69
C ARG A 106 -13.70 -11.70 -2.97
N VAL A 107 -13.46 -11.06 -4.09
CA VAL A 107 -14.16 -11.29 -5.37
C VAL A 107 -13.19 -11.90 -6.38
N PRO A 108 -13.32 -13.20 -6.72
CA PRO A 108 -12.51 -13.80 -7.77
C PRO A 108 -12.85 -13.16 -9.14
N LYS A 109 -11.84 -12.88 -9.97
CA LYS A 109 -12.07 -12.65 -11.40
C LYS A 109 -12.56 -13.97 -11.99
N ASN A 110 -13.86 -14.05 -12.31
CA ASN A 110 -14.58 -15.29 -12.67
C ASN A 110 -14.20 -15.91 -14.00
N ASP A 111 -13.26 -15.36 -14.76
CA ASP A 111 -13.02 -15.76 -16.16
C ASP A 111 -11.80 -16.66 -16.38
N ASN A 112 -11.05 -17.01 -15.37
CA ASN A 112 -9.90 -17.87 -15.51
C ASN A 112 -10.26 -19.34 -15.37
N LYS A 113 -10.09 -20.10 -16.43
CA LYS A 113 -10.23 -21.58 -16.46
C LYS A 113 -9.12 -22.33 -15.68
N GLY A 114 -8.38 -21.63 -14.81
CA GLY A 114 -7.27 -22.16 -14.02
C GLY A 114 -7.30 -21.68 -12.58
N ILE A 115 -6.13 -21.55 -11.97
CA ILE A 115 -5.97 -20.98 -10.64
C ILE A 115 -6.26 -19.48 -10.75
N GLY A 116 -7.40 -19.03 -10.21
CA GLY A 116 -7.77 -17.62 -10.20
C GLY A 116 -6.89 -16.83 -9.24
N ASN A 117 -6.33 -15.72 -9.70
CA ASN A 117 -5.62 -14.78 -8.84
C ASN A 117 -6.63 -13.91 -8.12
N ILE A 118 -6.76 -14.08 -6.80
CA ILE A 118 -7.71 -13.38 -5.93
C ILE A 118 -7.01 -12.41 -4.96
N HIS A 119 -5.75 -12.11 -5.18
CA HIS A 119 -4.96 -11.26 -4.30
C HIS A 119 -4.28 -10.12 -5.06
N GLU A 120 -3.88 -9.13 -4.31
CA GLU A 120 -3.01 -8.03 -4.69
C GLU A 120 -1.93 -7.89 -3.62
N TYR A 121 -1.00 -6.99 -3.87
CA TYR A 121 0.09 -6.73 -2.95
C TYR A 121 0.08 -5.28 -2.50
N ILE A 122 0.57 -5.05 -1.29
CA ILE A 122 0.84 -3.71 -0.78
C ILE A 122 2.30 -3.70 -0.32
N LEU A 123 3.14 -3.00 -1.08
CA LEU A 123 4.52 -2.74 -0.67
C LEU A 123 4.55 -1.65 0.40
N VAL A 124 5.24 -1.90 1.49
CA VAL A 124 5.35 -0.99 2.63
C VAL A 124 6.79 -0.56 2.83
N TYR A 125 7.02 0.75 2.81
CA TYR A 125 8.32 1.37 3.04
C TYR A 125 8.20 2.46 4.12
N VAL A 126 9.24 2.61 4.93
CA VAL A 126 9.40 3.77 5.82
C VAL A 126 10.29 4.82 5.15
N LYS A 127 10.14 6.10 5.55
CA LYS A 127 10.96 7.20 5.02
C LYS A 127 12.43 7.04 5.35
N SER A 128 12.74 6.58 6.55
CA SER A 128 14.09 6.44 7.10
C SER A 128 14.28 5.06 7.69
N ALA A 129 15.47 4.48 7.52
CA ALA A 129 15.81 3.18 8.12
C ALA A 129 15.75 3.19 9.65
N GLN A 130 15.83 4.36 10.27
CA GLN A 130 15.72 4.58 11.71
C GLN A 130 14.27 4.79 12.18
N ALA A 131 13.32 4.98 11.26
CA ALA A 131 11.91 5.13 11.61
C ALA A 131 11.36 3.90 12.34
N SER A 132 10.44 4.13 13.25
CA SER A 132 9.78 3.03 13.97
C SER A 132 9.02 2.14 12.99
N ARG A 133 9.25 0.82 13.09
CA ARG A 133 8.54 -0.20 12.32
C ARG A 133 7.46 -0.90 13.15
N GLN A 134 7.13 -0.32 14.31
CA GLN A 134 6.09 -0.86 15.18
C GLN A 134 4.74 -0.28 14.78
N PHE A 135 4.01 -1.01 13.96
CA PHE A 135 2.63 -0.67 13.57
C PHE A 135 1.67 -1.26 14.61
N LEU A 136 1.63 -0.63 15.78
CA LEU A 136 0.80 -1.09 16.87
C LEU A 136 -0.56 -0.39 16.83
N MET A 137 -1.61 -1.16 16.88
CA MET A 137 -2.96 -0.69 17.07
C MET A 137 -3.46 -1.19 18.43
N LEU A 138 -4.07 -0.30 19.22
CA LEU A 138 -4.72 -0.71 20.45
C LEU A 138 -5.85 -1.69 20.11
N LYS A 139 -5.89 -2.83 20.81
CA LYS A 139 -7.01 -3.77 20.68
C LYS A 139 -8.28 -3.11 21.19
N ASP A 140 -9.40 -3.40 20.53
CA ASP A 140 -10.71 -2.99 21.02
C ASP A 140 -10.94 -3.53 22.45
N GLY A 141 -11.45 -2.66 23.32
CA GLY A 141 -11.71 -3.00 24.72
C GLY A 141 -10.54 -2.90 25.68
N LEU A 142 -9.37 -2.43 25.22
CA LEU A 142 -8.21 -2.20 26.09
C LEU A 142 -8.52 -1.18 27.21
N ASP A 143 -9.31 -0.16 26.92
CA ASP A 143 -9.71 0.86 27.90
C ASP A 143 -10.47 0.23 29.06
N GLU A 144 -11.44 -0.65 28.78
CA GLU A 144 -12.21 -1.37 29.82
C GLU A 144 -11.31 -2.30 30.66
N ILE A 145 -10.31 -2.91 30.02
CA ILE A 145 -9.34 -3.76 30.72
C ILE A 145 -8.48 -2.91 31.66
N PHE A 146 -7.99 -1.76 31.19
CA PHE A 146 -7.20 -0.84 32.02
C PHE A 146 -8.01 -0.25 33.17
N GLU A 147 -9.28 0.13 32.94
CA GLU A 147 -10.17 0.60 33.98
C GLU A 147 -10.41 -0.49 35.05
N LEU A 148 -10.67 -1.72 34.63
CA LEU A 148 -10.82 -2.85 35.54
C LEU A 148 -9.57 -3.05 36.38
N LEU A 149 -8.39 -3.15 35.73
CA LEU A 149 -7.11 -3.33 36.41
C LEU A 149 -6.80 -2.20 37.41
N ALA A 150 -7.06 -0.96 37.00
CA ALA A 150 -6.88 0.19 37.88
C ALA A 150 -7.79 0.11 39.13
N SER A 151 -9.06 -0.28 38.94
CA SER A 151 -10.03 -0.47 40.01
C SER A 151 -9.62 -1.60 40.98
N LEU A 152 -9.15 -2.72 40.46
CA LEU A 152 -8.69 -3.87 41.23
C LEU A 152 -7.44 -3.53 42.03
N LYS A 153 -6.50 -2.80 41.42
CA LYS A 153 -5.30 -2.30 42.10
C LYS A 153 -5.67 -1.34 43.24
N LYS A 154 -6.60 -0.41 43.01
CA LYS A 154 -7.07 0.53 44.04
C LYS A 154 -7.75 -0.17 45.22
N LYS A 155 -8.45 -1.28 44.96
CA LYS A 155 -9.13 -2.09 45.98
C LYS A 155 -8.19 -3.06 46.71
N GLY A 156 -6.94 -3.22 46.28
CA GLY A 156 -6.01 -4.19 46.83
C GLY A 156 -6.45 -5.63 46.61
N THR A 157 -7.17 -5.93 45.50
CA THR A 157 -7.71 -7.24 45.21
C THR A 157 -6.61 -8.28 45.02
N PRO A 158 -6.68 -9.47 45.65
CA PRO A 158 -5.70 -10.53 45.48
C PRO A 158 -5.57 -10.98 44.03
N ILE A 159 -4.37 -11.34 43.59
CA ILE A 159 -4.07 -11.73 42.18
C ILE A 159 -5.02 -12.84 41.66
N PRO A 160 -5.30 -13.95 42.41
CA PRO A 160 -6.19 -14.98 41.91
C PRO A 160 -7.62 -14.51 41.65
N GLU A 161 -8.10 -13.56 42.44
CA GLU A 161 -9.44 -12.96 42.27
C GLU A 161 -9.44 -11.98 41.11
N ALA A 162 -8.39 -11.20 40.97
CA ALA A 162 -8.20 -10.29 39.83
C ALA A 162 -8.15 -11.04 38.49
N GLU A 163 -7.45 -12.16 38.41
CA GLU A 163 -7.40 -13.04 37.24
C GLU A 163 -8.77 -13.58 36.88
N LYS A 164 -9.54 -13.99 37.88
CA LYS A 164 -10.92 -14.49 37.66
C LYS A 164 -11.83 -13.43 37.07
N LEU A 165 -11.75 -12.20 37.58
CA LEU A 165 -12.53 -11.07 37.08
C LEU A 165 -12.11 -10.67 35.67
N LEU A 166 -10.82 -10.71 35.39
CA LEU A 166 -10.29 -10.43 34.06
C LEU A 166 -10.78 -11.47 33.04
N LYS A 167 -10.69 -12.76 33.36
CA LYS A 167 -11.22 -13.85 32.53
C LYS A 167 -12.73 -13.71 32.27
N GLN A 168 -13.49 -13.29 33.29
CA GLN A 168 -14.94 -13.02 33.11
C GLN A 168 -15.20 -11.88 32.13
N LEU A 169 -14.39 -10.80 32.15
CA LEU A 169 -14.49 -9.70 31.20
C LEU A 169 -14.18 -10.19 29.78
N TYR A 170 -13.08 -10.94 29.58
CA TYR A 170 -12.72 -11.51 28.29
C TYR A 170 -13.84 -12.39 27.72
N ASN A 171 -14.34 -13.35 28.52
CA ASN A 171 -15.41 -14.24 28.08
C ASN A 171 -16.73 -13.49 27.74
N LYS A 172 -17.06 -12.45 28.53
CA LYS A 172 -18.26 -11.64 28.30
C LYS A 172 -18.18 -10.84 26.98
N LYS A 173 -16.98 -10.44 26.59
CA LYS A 173 -16.74 -9.59 25.41
C LYS A 173 -16.36 -10.40 24.17
N GLY A 174 -16.09 -11.70 24.31
CA GLY A 174 -15.63 -12.56 23.20
C GLY A 174 -14.22 -12.19 22.73
N TYR A 175 -13.38 -11.70 23.61
CA TYR A 175 -11.96 -11.49 23.32
C TYR A 175 -11.22 -12.83 23.45
N ASP A 176 -10.64 -13.28 22.34
CA ASP A 176 -9.77 -14.47 22.29
C ASP A 176 -8.32 -14.13 22.61
#